data_f783760f0ad0f0ed3da71fc5aea97694
#
_entry.id   f783760f0ad0f0ed3da71fc5aea97694
#
_cell.length_a   1.000
_cell.length_b   1.000
_cell.length_c   1.000
_cell.angle_alpha   90.00
_cell.angle_beta   90.00
_cell.angle_gamma   90.00
#
_symmetry.space_group_name_H-M   'P 1'
#
loop_
_entity.id
_entity.type
_entity.pdbx_description
1 polymer ?
#
loop_
_entity_poly.entity_id
_entity_poly.type
_entity_poly.pdbx_seq_one_letter_code
_entity_poly.pdbx_strand_id
1 'polypeptide(L)'
;MSYTAEPKQQDTNIKIPLISKIAYGMGDVGCNFSWMFVGNFLMIFYTDVCGISMAAVSLLMLVSRFWDAINDPVIGSLSDRTRSRWGRYRPWLLFGAPATAVVLVLTFWAHPTWSDSAKSLYMYITYCVLVLGYTCVNIPYGTLCGTLTQNIEERAKINTSRSVCAMIAINIINIITLPLISAFGGDNAARGYFLVTVLYGGIFTLCHWFCFAKTKEVVQPPERKKVSLKKQLDAALQNKPYLIALAGQFLFGVTLYGRNADLLYYFKYVEGNENLFTIYSMILIVPSILGAAAFPFVFEKLGNKGHTASLFAAGTGVSLIALYFFSAVSSPIPFYTFAALSQFFFCGFNTAIYAIVPDCVEYGEWKTGVRNDGFQYAFVSLGNKLGMAIGTSALAGVLSALSFAPNQVQNAAVQNAMHYAFSLLPGVLWLITAIVLFFYRISKRSYNQIMSELNAKKTG
;
A
#
# COMPACT_ATOMS: atom_id res chain seq x y z
N MET A 1 41.46 -29.56 -17.08
CA MET A 1 41.44 -28.17 -17.49
C MET A 1 40.15 -27.54 -17.02
N SER A 2 40.15 -26.88 -15.85
CA SER A 2 39.00 -26.20 -15.26
C SER A 2 38.99 -24.77 -15.78
N TYR A 3 38.04 -24.46 -16.66
CA TYR A 3 37.75 -23.07 -17.04
C TYR A 3 37.02 -22.37 -15.88
N THR A 4 37.79 -21.69 -15.06
CA THR A 4 37.24 -20.65 -14.20
C THR A 4 36.99 -19.42 -15.08
N ALA A 5 35.74 -19.28 -15.56
CA ALA A 5 35.30 -18.05 -16.20
C ALA A 5 35.25 -16.96 -15.14
N GLU A 6 36.20 -15.99 -15.23
CA GLU A 6 36.14 -14.77 -14.47
C GLU A 6 34.75 -14.10 -14.67
N PRO A 7 34.11 -13.60 -13.60
CA PRO A 7 32.88 -12.87 -13.74
C PRO A 7 33.17 -11.60 -14.55
N LYS A 8 32.58 -11.52 -15.77
CA LYS A 8 32.62 -10.29 -16.58
C LYS A 8 32.18 -9.14 -15.69
N GLN A 9 33.10 -8.20 -15.43
CA GLN A 9 32.76 -6.89 -14.86
C GLN A 9 31.67 -6.30 -15.75
N GLN A 10 30.43 -6.34 -15.28
CA GLN A 10 29.33 -5.71 -15.98
C GLN A 10 29.49 -4.21 -15.84
N ASP A 11 29.46 -3.54 -16.99
CA ASP A 11 29.56 -2.10 -17.12
C ASP A 11 28.50 -1.41 -16.23
N THR A 12 28.92 -0.80 -15.12
CA THR A 12 28.05 -0.12 -14.16
C THR A 12 27.37 1.13 -14.74
N ASN A 13 27.73 1.51 -15.97
CA ASN A 13 27.28 2.72 -16.65
C ASN A 13 26.13 2.51 -17.65
N ILE A 14 25.53 1.32 -17.74
CA ILE A 14 24.43 1.07 -18.69
C ILE A 14 23.18 1.87 -18.23
N LYS A 15 22.84 2.89 -19.02
CA LYS A 15 21.58 3.63 -18.84
C LYS A 15 20.39 2.77 -19.25
N ILE A 16 19.40 2.66 -18.40
CA ILE A 16 18.17 1.96 -18.70
C ILE A 16 17.32 2.82 -19.67
N PRO A 17 16.82 2.27 -20.78
CA PRO A 17 15.94 2.99 -21.70
C PRO A 17 14.71 3.56 -20.98
N LEU A 18 14.26 4.76 -21.40
CA LEU A 18 13.07 5.39 -20.81
C LEU A 18 11.84 4.50 -20.89
N ILE A 19 11.68 3.79 -22.01
CA ILE A 19 10.55 2.85 -22.21
C ILE A 19 10.54 1.72 -21.16
N SER A 20 11.70 1.24 -20.73
CA SER A 20 11.80 0.21 -19.68
C SER A 20 11.45 0.76 -18.29
N LYS A 21 11.79 2.03 -18.03
CA LYS A 21 11.41 2.73 -16.78
C LYS A 21 9.89 2.94 -16.71
N ILE A 22 9.30 3.40 -17.82
CA ILE A 22 7.84 3.56 -17.95
C ILE A 22 7.16 2.19 -17.81
N ALA A 23 7.64 1.18 -18.51
CA ALA A 23 7.06 -0.15 -18.49
C ALA A 23 7.11 -0.78 -17.09
N TYR A 24 8.19 -0.54 -16.34
CA TYR A 24 8.24 -0.93 -14.93
C TYR A 24 7.21 -0.15 -14.10
N GLY A 25 7.07 1.16 -14.29
CA GLY A 25 6.03 1.96 -13.64
C GLY A 25 4.61 1.49 -13.95
N MET A 26 4.36 1.07 -15.20
CA MET A 26 3.06 0.50 -15.61
C MET A 26 2.70 -0.79 -14.85
N GLY A 27 3.67 -1.59 -14.42
CA GLY A 27 3.41 -2.72 -13.52
C GLY A 27 2.72 -2.28 -12.22
N ASP A 28 3.12 -1.14 -11.65
CA ASP A 28 2.48 -0.60 -10.45
C ASP A 28 1.09 0.02 -10.74
N VAL A 29 0.87 0.55 -11.94
CA VAL A 29 -0.49 0.90 -12.40
C VAL A 29 -1.38 -0.33 -12.34
N GLY A 30 -0.95 -1.46 -12.92
CA GLY A 30 -1.69 -2.72 -12.85
C GLY A 30 -1.97 -3.14 -11.41
N CYS A 31 -0.94 -3.16 -10.55
CA CYS A 31 -1.09 -3.49 -9.13
C CYS A 31 -2.17 -2.64 -8.43
N ASN A 32 -2.19 -1.33 -8.69
CA ASN A 32 -3.18 -0.44 -8.08
C ASN A 32 -4.59 -0.65 -8.64
N PHE A 33 -4.76 -0.86 -9.96
CA PHE A 33 -6.07 -1.18 -10.55
C PHE A 33 -6.72 -2.44 -9.95
N SER A 34 -5.94 -3.37 -9.45
CA SER A 34 -6.45 -4.51 -8.68
C SER A 34 -6.61 -4.16 -7.20
N TRP A 35 -5.54 -3.77 -6.52
CA TRP A 35 -5.48 -3.72 -5.06
C TRP A 35 -6.23 -2.54 -4.44
N MET A 36 -6.15 -1.34 -5.04
CA MET A 36 -6.91 -0.18 -4.56
C MET A 36 -8.40 -0.33 -4.83
N PHE A 37 -8.77 -0.95 -5.96
CA PHE A 37 -10.16 -1.29 -6.22
C PHE A 37 -10.71 -2.26 -5.17
N VAL A 38 -9.98 -3.33 -4.87
CA VAL A 38 -10.32 -4.28 -3.80
C VAL A 38 -10.40 -3.56 -2.45
N GLY A 39 -9.42 -2.73 -2.11
CA GLY A 39 -9.35 -2.04 -0.82
C GLY A 39 -10.52 -1.09 -0.56
N ASN A 40 -11.01 -0.40 -1.58
CA ASN A 40 -12.04 0.62 -1.45
C ASN A 40 -13.46 0.08 -1.69
N PHE A 41 -13.62 -0.95 -2.53
CA PHE A 41 -14.93 -1.34 -3.03
C PHE A 41 -15.36 -2.77 -2.63
N LEU A 42 -14.42 -3.64 -2.20
CA LEU A 42 -14.75 -5.04 -1.91
C LEU A 42 -15.73 -5.18 -0.75
N MET A 43 -15.50 -4.44 0.33
CA MET A 43 -16.32 -4.56 1.54
C MET A 43 -17.77 -4.18 1.24
N ILE A 44 -18.01 -3.06 0.58
CA ILE A 44 -19.34 -2.60 0.19
C ILE A 44 -19.97 -3.52 -0.86
N PHE A 45 -19.19 -4.10 -1.79
CA PHE A 45 -19.69 -5.10 -2.73
C PHE A 45 -20.22 -6.34 -2.00
N TYR A 46 -19.49 -6.85 -1.02
CA TYR A 46 -19.93 -8.04 -0.27
C TYR A 46 -21.16 -7.77 0.59
N THR A 47 -21.24 -6.60 1.24
CA THR A 47 -22.38 -6.29 2.09
C THR A 47 -23.61 -5.85 1.30
N ASP A 48 -23.47 -4.86 0.42
CA ASP A 48 -24.58 -4.17 -0.22
C ASP A 48 -25.08 -4.85 -1.49
N VAL A 49 -24.17 -5.53 -2.23
CA VAL A 49 -24.52 -6.20 -3.49
C VAL A 49 -24.74 -7.69 -3.29
N CYS A 50 -23.86 -8.37 -2.53
CA CYS A 50 -23.99 -9.81 -2.29
C CYS A 50 -24.89 -10.14 -1.09
N GLY A 51 -25.17 -9.17 -0.19
CA GLY A 51 -25.97 -9.37 1.01
C GLY A 51 -25.28 -10.21 2.08
N ILE A 52 -23.95 -10.25 2.10
CA ILE A 52 -23.15 -11.00 3.08
C ILE A 52 -23.08 -10.20 4.38
N SER A 53 -23.23 -10.88 5.52
CA SER A 53 -23.19 -10.22 6.82
C SER A 53 -21.85 -9.53 7.09
N MET A 54 -21.88 -8.34 7.71
CA MET A 54 -20.68 -7.59 8.09
C MET A 54 -19.75 -8.40 9.02
N ALA A 55 -20.31 -9.30 9.85
CA ALA A 55 -19.53 -10.21 10.69
C ALA A 55 -18.68 -11.18 9.86
N ALA A 56 -19.23 -11.77 8.81
CA ALA A 56 -18.50 -12.66 7.91
C ALA A 56 -17.40 -11.90 7.16
N VAL A 57 -17.68 -10.66 6.72
CA VAL A 57 -16.70 -9.80 6.06
C VAL A 57 -15.58 -9.41 7.03
N SER A 58 -15.89 -9.05 8.28
CA SER A 58 -14.90 -8.74 9.30
C SER A 58 -13.93 -9.91 9.53
N LEU A 59 -14.48 -11.13 9.67
CA LEU A 59 -13.69 -12.34 9.85
C LEU A 59 -12.81 -12.62 8.62
N LEU A 60 -13.34 -12.44 7.41
CA LEU A 60 -12.56 -12.56 6.17
C LEU A 60 -11.36 -11.62 6.16
N MET A 61 -11.58 -10.34 6.49
CA MET A 61 -10.51 -9.34 6.51
C MET A 61 -9.41 -9.72 7.49
N LEU A 62 -9.75 -10.31 8.63
CA LEU A 62 -8.78 -10.81 9.60
C LEU A 62 -8.03 -12.05 9.10
N VAL A 63 -8.76 -13.08 8.67
CA VAL A 63 -8.21 -14.37 8.21
C VAL A 63 -7.29 -14.17 7.00
N SER A 64 -7.70 -13.33 6.06
CA SER A 64 -6.91 -13.05 4.86
C SER A 64 -5.53 -12.48 5.15
N ARG A 65 -5.34 -11.78 6.28
CA ARG A 65 -4.04 -11.22 6.67
C ARG A 65 -3.08 -12.28 7.20
N PHE A 66 -3.58 -13.24 7.97
CA PHE A 66 -2.77 -14.40 8.34
C PHE A 66 -2.36 -15.21 7.11
N TRP A 67 -3.28 -15.39 6.15
CA TRP A 67 -3.03 -16.02 4.88
C TRP A 67 -1.93 -15.29 4.08
N ASP A 68 -2.02 -13.95 3.96
CA ASP A 68 -1.04 -13.10 3.29
C ASP A 68 0.35 -13.20 3.94
N ALA A 69 0.40 -13.16 5.28
CA ALA A 69 1.65 -13.29 6.04
C ALA A 69 2.38 -14.63 5.81
N ILE A 70 1.63 -15.70 5.53
CA ILE A 70 2.19 -17.02 5.20
C ILE A 70 2.63 -17.08 3.73
N ASN A 71 1.83 -16.52 2.82
CA ASN A 71 2.08 -16.58 1.39
C ASN A 71 3.33 -15.79 0.97
N ASP A 72 3.56 -14.62 1.54
CA ASP A 72 4.64 -13.72 1.14
C ASP A 72 6.02 -14.40 1.19
N PRO A 73 6.45 -15.03 2.30
CA PRO A 73 7.74 -15.71 2.36
C PRO A 73 7.82 -16.93 1.42
N VAL A 74 6.70 -17.63 1.26
CA VAL A 74 6.63 -18.83 0.39
C VAL A 74 6.82 -18.42 -1.07
N ILE A 75 6.04 -17.44 -1.55
CA ILE A 75 6.13 -16.94 -2.93
C ILE A 75 7.47 -16.24 -3.17
N GLY A 76 7.96 -15.45 -2.21
CA GLY A 76 9.29 -14.86 -2.29
C GLY A 76 10.37 -15.92 -2.51
N SER A 77 10.38 -16.98 -1.68
CA SER A 77 11.33 -18.09 -1.82
C SER A 77 11.17 -18.85 -3.13
N LEU A 78 9.94 -19.06 -3.59
CA LEU A 78 9.65 -19.78 -4.84
C LEU A 78 10.08 -18.97 -6.06
N SER A 79 9.82 -17.66 -6.06
CA SER A 79 10.25 -16.76 -7.13
C SER A 79 11.77 -16.67 -7.24
N ASP A 80 12.48 -16.63 -6.10
CA ASP A 80 13.94 -16.62 -6.07
C ASP A 80 14.57 -17.91 -6.62
N ARG A 81 13.87 -19.05 -6.48
CA ARG A 81 14.31 -20.36 -7.01
C ARG A 81 13.90 -20.60 -8.45
N THR A 82 12.99 -19.81 -8.98
CA THR A 82 12.52 -19.95 -10.36
C THR A 82 13.68 -19.75 -11.33
N ARG A 83 13.83 -20.68 -12.26
CA ARG A 83 14.81 -20.61 -13.36
C ARG A 83 14.09 -20.87 -14.67
N SER A 84 14.04 -19.86 -15.52
CA SER A 84 13.40 -19.99 -16.83
C SER A 84 14.18 -19.25 -17.91
N ARG A 85 13.84 -19.53 -19.18
CA ARG A 85 14.39 -18.81 -20.33
C ARG A 85 14.07 -17.29 -20.33
N TRP A 86 13.08 -16.86 -19.54
CA TRP A 86 12.69 -15.44 -19.44
C TRP A 86 13.26 -14.74 -18.20
N GLY A 87 14.02 -15.44 -17.34
CA GLY A 87 14.54 -14.95 -16.08
C GLY A 87 13.87 -15.62 -14.87
N ARG A 88 14.04 -15.01 -13.70
CA ARG A 88 13.50 -15.50 -12.41
C ARG A 88 12.11 -14.95 -12.13
N TYR A 89 11.94 -13.62 -12.26
CA TYR A 89 10.76 -12.89 -11.81
C TYR A 89 9.77 -12.61 -12.94
N ARG A 90 10.25 -12.40 -14.16
CA ARG A 90 9.44 -12.08 -15.34
C ARG A 90 8.37 -13.14 -15.69
N PRO A 91 8.60 -14.47 -15.56
CA PRO A 91 7.56 -15.47 -15.80
C PRO A 91 6.32 -15.32 -14.91
N TRP A 92 6.52 -14.87 -13.68
CA TRP A 92 5.43 -14.61 -12.73
C TRP A 92 4.51 -13.46 -13.19
N LEU A 93 5.07 -12.44 -13.85
CA LEU A 93 4.29 -11.38 -14.45
C LEU A 93 3.51 -11.89 -15.67
N LEU A 94 4.16 -12.72 -16.50
CA LEU A 94 3.56 -13.23 -17.74
C LEU A 94 2.35 -14.14 -17.49
N PHE A 95 2.49 -15.10 -16.59
CA PHE A 95 1.48 -16.13 -16.31
C PHE A 95 0.63 -15.80 -15.09
N GLY A 96 1.21 -15.17 -14.09
CA GLY A 96 0.52 -14.80 -12.86
C GLY A 96 -0.51 -13.69 -13.07
N ALA A 97 -0.22 -12.70 -13.92
CA ALA A 97 -1.14 -11.58 -14.10
C ALA A 97 -2.49 -12.02 -14.71
N PRO A 98 -2.58 -12.76 -15.81
CA PRO A 98 -3.88 -13.20 -16.33
C PRO A 98 -4.61 -14.15 -15.35
N ALA A 99 -3.90 -15.02 -14.65
CA ALA A 99 -4.50 -15.88 -13.64
C ALA A 99 -5.12 -15.07 -12.49
N THR A 100 -4.40 -14.07 -11.99
CA THR A 100 -4.89 -13.15 -10.95
C THR A 100 -6.08 -12.34 -11.44
N ALA A 101 -6.06 -11.87 -12.69
CA ALA A 101 -7.18 -11.14 -13.30
C ALA A 101 -8.46 -11.98 -13.35
N VAL A 102 -8.37 -13.25 -13.70
CA VAL A 102 -9.53 -14.17 -13.67
C VAL A 102 -10.08 -14.29 -12.24
N VAL A 103 -9.21 -14.48 -11.26
CA VAL A 103 -9.65 -14.58 -9.85
C VAL A 103 -10.23 -13.26 -9.35
N LEU A 104 -9.70 -12.12 -9.77
CA LEU A 104 -10.26 -10.80 -9.46
C LEU A 104 -11.70 -10.69 -9.98
N VAL A 105 -11.95 -11.12 -11.22
CA VAL A 105 -13.30 -11.15 -11.80
C VAL A 105 -14.23 -12.08 -11.01
N LEU A 106 -13.76 -13.28 -10.66
CA LEU A 106 -14.53 -14.22 -9.84
C LEU A 106 -14.86 -13.64 -8.45
N THR A 107 -13.95 -12.89 -7.84
CA THR A 107 -14.17 -12.25 -6.53
C THR A 107 -15.32 -11.23 -6.54
N PHE A 108 -15.54 -10.55 -7.66
CA PHE A 108 -16.63 -9.59 -7.85
C PHE A 108 -17.80 -10.15 -8.67
N TRP A 109 -17.97 -11.46 -8.69
CA TRP A 109 -19.12 -12.10 -9.32
C TRP A 109 -20.16 -12.45 -8.26
N ALA A 110 -21.28 -11.73 -8.26
CA ALA A 110 -22.38 -11.95 -7.33
C ALA A 110 -23.26 -13.15 -7.73
N HIS A 111 -23.68 -13.93 -6.75
CA HIS A 111 -24.56 -15.10 -6.92
C HIS A 111 -25.84 -14.92 -6.08
N PRO A 112 -26.83 -14.13 -6.55
CA PRO A 112 -27.99 -13.76 -5.74
C PRO A 112 -28.86 -14.95 -5.31
N THR A 113 -28.90 -16.03 -6.10
CA THR A 113 -29.72 -17.21 -5.85
C THR A 113 -29.12 -18.21 -4.86
N TRP A 114 -27.87 -18.01 -4.45
CA TRP A 114 -27.18 -18.93 -3.54
C TRP A 114 -27.60 -18.69 -2.08
N SER A 115 -27.50 -19.73 -1.26
CA SER A 115 -27.66 -19.60 0.19
C SER A 115 -26.56 -18.73 0.79
N ASP A 116 -26.84 -18.10 1.93
CA ASP A 116 -25.85 -17.20 2.59
C ASP A 116 -24.56 -17.93 3.00
N SER A 117 -24.68 -19.22 3.37
CA SER A 117 -23.52 -20.06 3.65
C SER A 117 -22.68 -20.30 2.39
N ALA A 118 -23.31 -20.56 1.24
CA ALA A 118 -22.61 -20.75 -0.02
C ALA A 118 -21.94 -19.46 -0.52
N LYS A 119 -22.62 -18.32 -0.40
CA LYS A 119 -22.04 -17.00 -0.72
C LYS A 119 -20.83 -16.71 0.16
N SER A 120 -20.94 -16.95 1.46
CA SER A 120 -19.83 -16.73 2.40
C SER A 120 -18.63 -17.62 2.08
N LEU A 121 -18.86 -18.92 1.81
CA LEU A 121 -17.79 -19.85 1.44
C LEU A 121 -17.10 -19.41 0.14
N TYR A 122 -17.88 -19.03 -0.88
CA TYR A 122 -17.37 -18.53 -2.15
C TYR A 122 -16.51 -17.28 -1.95
N MET A 123 -16.97 -16.33 -1.14
CA MET A 123 -16.24 -15.12 -0.77
C MET A 123 -14.88 -15.48 -0.14
N TYR A 124 -14.85 -16.39 0.85
CA TYR A 124 -13.61 -16.80 1.50
C TYR A 124 -12.63 -17.42 0.52
N ILE A 125 -13.10 -18.35 -0.32
CA ILE A 125 -12.24 -19.05 -1.28
C ILE A 125 -11.70 -18.05 -2.31
N THR A 126 -12.56 -17.30 -2.98
CA THR A 126 -12.15 -16.40 -4.06
C THR A 126 -11.22 -15.29 -3.56
N TYR A 127 -11.47 -14.74 -2.39
CA TYR A 127 -10.61 -13.71 -1.83
C TYR A 127 -9.25 -14.25 -1.38
N CYS A 128 -9.20 -15.40 -0.72
CA CYS A 128 -7.91 -16.04 -0.36
C CYS A 128 -7.08 -16.39 -1.60
N VAL A 129 -7.72 -16.89 -2.67
CA VAL A 129 -7.04 -17.17 -3.94
C VAL A 129 -6.61 -15.87 -4.63
N LEU A 130 -7.41 -14.78 -4.53
CA LEU A 130 -7.03 -13.47 -5.06
C LEU A 130 -5.78 -12.92 -4.35
N VAL A 131 -5.75 -12.98 -3.02
CA VAL A 131 -4.57 -12.57 -2.22
C VAL A 131 -3.34 -13.34 -2.64
N LEU A 132 -3.44 -14.67 -2.79
CA LEU A 132 -2.35 -15.51 -3.27
C LEU A 132 -1.90 -15.11 -4.70
N GLY A 133 -2.85 -14.95 -5.62
CA GLY A 133 -2.57 -14.56 -7.00
C GLY A 133 -1.89 -13.19 -7.07
N TYR A 134 -2.39 -12.22 -6.30
CA TYR A 134 -1.76 -10.90 -6.21
C TYR A 134 -0.33 -10.97 -5.67
N THR A 135 -0.10 -11.76 -4.62
CA THR A 135 1.25 -12.00 -4.06
C THR A 135 2.19 -12.62 -5.08
N CYS A 136 1.70 -13.58 -5.90
CA CYS A 136 2.46 -14.22 -6.98
C CYS A 136 2.93 -13.23 -8.06
N VAL A 137 2.27 -12.10 -8.22
CA VAL A 137 2.65 -11.07 -9.19
C VAL A 137 3.44 -9.94 -8.51
N ASN A 138 2.94 -9.44 -7.37
CA ASN A 138 3.47 -8.24 -6.72
C ASN A 138 4.87 -8.44 -6.12
N ILE A 139 5.16 -9.59 -5.48
CA ILE A 139 6.49 -9.87 -4.90
C ILE A 139 7.56 -9.99 -5.98
N PRO A 140 7.40 -10.83 -7.04
CA PRO A 140 8.36 -10.87 -8.14
C PRO A 140 8.51 -9.52 -8.85
N TYR A 141 7.42 -8.78 -9.04
CA TYR A 141 7.46 -7.43 -9.62
C TYR A 141 8.30 -6.48 -8.76
N GLY A 142 8.08 -6.44 -7.46
CA GLY A 142 8.88 -5.60 -6.55
C GLY A 142 10.37 -5.95 -6.56
N THR A 143 10.70 -7.25 -6.62
CA THR A 143 12.08 -7.75 -6.64
C THR A 143 12.78 -7.51 -7.98
N LEU A 144 12.02 -7.49 -9.08
CA LEU A 144 12.52 -7.29 -10.44
C LEU A 144 13.36 -6.00 -10.57
N CYS A 145 13.00 -4.91 -9.88
CA CYS A 145 13.75 -3.65 -9.90
C CYS A 145 15.24 -3.84 -9.59
N GLY A 146 15.54 -4.68 -8.60
CA GLY A 146 16.92 -4.98 -8.19
C GLY A 146 17.74 -5.75 -9.22
N THR A 147 17.07 -6.40 -10.18
CA THR A 147 17.72 -7.20 -11.24
C THR A 147 17.86 -6.48 -12.57
N LEU A 148 17.23 -5.31 -12.72
CA LEU A 148 17.31 -4.52 -13.95
C LEU A 148 18.63 -3.75 -14.08
N THR A 149 19.20 -3.29 -12.96
CA THR A 149 20.44 -2.50 -12.98
C THR A 149 21.17 -2.53 -11.63
N GLN A 150 22.50 -2.41 -11.67
CA GLN A 150 23.34 -2.16 -10.50
C GLN A 150 23.54 -0.67 -10.22
N ASN A 151 23.25 0.20 -11.19
CA ASN A 151 23.42 1.63 -11.06
C ASN A 151 22.35 2.22 -10.11
N ILE A 152 22.81 2.83 -9.01
CA ILE A 152 21.93 3.39 -7.96
C ILE A 152 21.06 4.53 -8.52
N GLU A 153 21.60 5.40 -9.39
CA GLU A 153 20.84 6.51 -9.99
C GLU A 153 19.73 6.01 -10.91
N GLU A 154 20.05 5.01 -11.76
CA GLU A 154 19.04 4.42 -12.65
C GLU A 154 17.95 3.68 -11.87
N ARG A 155 18.32 3.00 -10.77
CA ARG A 155 17.36 2.39 -9.85
C ARG A 155 16.45 3.43 -9.18
N ALA A 156 17.00 4.58 -8.79
CA ALA A 156 16.20 5.69 -8.27
C ALA A 156 15.21 6.22 -9.29
N LYS A 157 15.64 6.39 -10.56
CA LYS A 157 14.75 6.83 -11.66
C LYS A 157 13.63 5.82 -11.95
N ILE A 158 13.92 4.51 -11.88
CA ILE A 158 12.92 3.44 -12.02
C ILE A 158 11.88 3.53 -10.90
N ASN A 159 12.32 3.69 -9.65
CA ASN A 159 11.42 3.82 -8.50
C ASN A 159 10.60 5.11 -8.55
N THR A 160 11.17 6.22 -9.03
CA THR A 160 10.43 7.47 -9.26
C THR A 160 9.32 7.26 -10.29
N SER A 161 9.62 6.62 -11.44
CA SER A 161 8.62 6.28 -12.45
C SER A 161 7.50 5.42 -11.86
N ARG A 162 7.85 4.41 -11.06
CA ARG A 162 6.89 3.58 -10.34
C ARG A 162 5.96 4.40 -9.45
N SER A 163 6.51 5.29 -8.61
CA SER A 163 5.73 6.10 -7.68
C SER A 163 4.79 7.07 -8.39
N VAL A 164 5.25 7.72 -9.47
CA VAL A 164 4.41 8.61 -10.28
C VAL A 164 3.26 7.84 -10.93
N CYS A 165 3.54 6.70 -11.53
CA CYS A 165 2.54 5.83 -12.14
C CYS A 165 1.50 5.34 -11.11
N ALA A 166 1.95 4.94 -9.90
CA ALA A 166 1.06 4.54 -8.82
C ALA A 166 0.11 5.68 -8.40
N MET A 167 0.65 6.89 -8.20
CA MET A 167 -0.18 8.06 -7.85
C MET A 167 -1.26 8.34 -8.89
N ILE A 168 -0.90 8.31 -10.17
CA ILE A 168 -1.85 8.52 -11.26
C ILE A 168 -2.93 7.44 -11.23
N ALA A 169 -2.56 6.17 -11.11
CA ALA A 169 -3.49 5.05 -11.08
C ALA A 169 -4.48 5.14 -9.90
N ILE A 170 -3.99 5.43 -8.68
CA ILE A 170 -4.82 5.57 -7.49
C ILE A 170 -5.89 6.65 -7.68
N ASN A 171 -5.50 7.83 -8.19
CA ASN A 171 -6.44 8.91 -8.43
C ASN A 171 -7.47 8.55 -9.52
N ILE A 172 -7.03 7.95 -10.62
CA ILE A 172 -7.93 7.48 -11.68
C ILE A 172 -8.97 6.52 -11.11
N ILE A 173 -8.56 5.49 -10.37
CA ILE A 173 -9.46 4.49 -9.79
C ILE A 173 -10.51 5.14 -8.87
N ASN A 174 -10.08 6.04 -7.99
CA ASN A 174 -11.00 6.69 -7.06
C ASN A 174 -12.04 7.58 -7.76
N ILE A 175 -11.69 8.15 -8.91
CA ILE A 175 -12.56 9.05 -9.65
C ILE A 175 -13.51 8.28 -10.57
N ILE A 176 -13.00 7.30 -11.33
CA ILE A 176 -13.77 6.70 -12.43
C ILE A 176 -14.58 5.47 -12.00
N THR A 177 -14.26 4.81 -10.87
CA THR A 177 -14.85 3.52 -10.52
C THR A 177 -16.37 3.60 -10.34
N LEU A 178 -16.87 4.52 -9.52
CA LEU A 178 -18.33 4.68 -9.32
C LEU A 178 -19.07 5.07 -10.59
N PRO A 179 -18.62 6.09 -11.37
CA PRO A 179 -19.19 6.37 -12.67
C PRO A 179 -19.21 5.17 -13.62
N LEU A 180 -18.16 4.36 -13.66
CA LEU A 180 -18.12 3.15 -14.51
C LEU A 180 -19.09 2.07 -14.01
N ILE A 181 -19.16 1.85 -12.69
CA ILE A 181 -20.12 0.89 -12.11
C ILE A 181 -21.55 1.29 -12.50
N SER A 182 -21.90 2.56 -12.37
CA SER A 182 -23.21 3.09 -12.76
C SER A 182 -23.44 2.97 -14.27
N ALA A 183 -22.47 3.37 -15.10
CA ALA A 183 -22.61 3.35 -16.56
C ALA A 183 -22.75 1.93 -17.13
N PHE A 184 -22.01 0.95 -16.59
CA PHE A 184 -22.07 -0.44 -17.06
C PHE A 184 -23.20 -1.25 -16.40
N GLY A 185 -23.58 -0.91 -15.19
CA GLY A 185 -24.58 -1.62 -14.41
C GLY A 185 -26.01 -1.14 -14.66
N GLY A 186 -26.20 0.15 -14.90
CA GLY A 186 -27.52 0.77 -14.85
C GLY A 186 -28.17 0.49 -13.49
N ASP A 187 -29.35 -0.12 -13.49
CA ASP A 187 -30.09 -0.49 -12.27
C ASP A 187 -29.53 -1.75 -11.57
N ASN A 188 -28.54 -2.44 -12.19
CA ASN A 188 -27.97 -3.66 -11.66
C ASN A 188 -26.49 -3.44 -11.23
N ALA A 189 -26.29 -3.06 -9.97
CA ALA A 189 -24.97 -2.82 -9.41
C ALA A 189 -24.03 -4.04 -9.54
N ALA A 190 -24.55 -5.27 -9.37
CA ALA A 190 -23.74 -6.49 -9.51
C ALA A 190 -23.12 -6.62 -10.90
N ARG A 191 -23.90 -6.29 -11.95
CA ARG A 191 -23.40 -6.24 -13.33
C ARG A 191 -22.35 -5.15 -13.51
N GLY A 192 -22.56 -3.98 -12.89
CA GLY A 192 -21.60 -2.87 -12.94
C GLY A 192 -20.24 -3.26 -12.34
N TYR A 193 -20.25 -3.82 -11.14
CA TYR A 193 -19.04 -4.31 -10.49
C TYR A 193 -18.32 -5.38 -11.32
N PHE A 194 -19.08 -6.36 -11.84
CA PHE A 194 -18.52 -7.41 -12.69
C PHE A 194 -17.80 -6.86 -13.92
N LEU A 195 -18.45 -5.97 -14.68
CA LEU A 195 -17.86 -5.42 -15.91
C LEU A 195 -16.67 -4.50 -15.65
N VAL A 196 -16.73 -3.69 -14.58
CA VAL A 196 -15.57 -2.88 -14.15
C VAL A 196 -14.41 -3.78 -13.76
N THR A 197 -14.67 -4.90 -13.10
CA THR A 197 -13.62 -5.84 -12.70
C THR A 197 -13.00 -6.55 -13.89
N VAL A 198 -13.77 -6.87 -14.92
CA VAL A 198 -13.25 -7.39 -16.20
C VAL A 198 -12.33 -6.38 -16.85
N LEU A 199 -12.74 -5.10 -16.90
CA LEU A 199 -11.90 -4.01 -17.44
C LEU A 199 -10.60 -3.87 -16.64
N TYR A 200 -10.68 -3.82 -15.30
CA TYR A 200 -9.51 -3.63 -14.44
C TYR A 200 -8.57 -4.84 -14.44
N GLY A 201 -9.13 -6.06 -14.51
CA GLY A 201 -8.35 -7.29 -14.71
C GLY A 201 -7.61 -7.30 -16.06
N GLY A 202 -8.25 -6.79 -17.10
CA GLY A 202 -7.61 -6.56 -18.41
C GLY A 202 -6.46 -5.57 -18.33
N ILE A 203 -6.66 -4.41 -17.69
CA ILE A 203 -5.63 -3.40 -17.47
C ILE A 203 -4.47 -3.99 -16.63
N PHE A 204 -4.78 -4.70 -15.54
CA PHE A 204 -3.79 -5.38 -14.72
C PHE A 204 -2.90 -6.30 -15.55
N THR A 205 -3.50 -7.13 -16.39
CA THR A 205 -2.79 -8.08 -17.25
C THR A 205 -1.93 -7.36 -18.29
N LEU A 206 -2.49 -6.39 -19.01
CA LEU A 206 -1.77 -5.67 -20.06
C LEU A 206 -0.59 -4.86 -19.51
N CYS A 207 -0.75 -4.23 -18.35
CA CYS A 207 0.32 -3.48 -17.69
C CYS A 207 1.49 -4.41 -17.30
N HIS A 208 1.21 -5.60 -16.75
CA HIS A 208 2.24 -6.57 -16.39
C HIS A 208 2.88 -7.22 -17.62
N TRP A 209 2.13 -7.46 -18.68
CA TRP A 209 2.69 -7.93 -19.94
C TRP A 209 3.58 -6.88 -20.60
N PHE A 210 3.21 -5.61 -20.53
CA PHE A 210 4.08 -4.52 -21.00
C PHE A 210 5.36 -4.42 -20.16
N CYS A 211 5.26 -4.55 -18.84
CA CYS A 211 6.41 -4.64 -17.97
C CYS A 211 7.30 -5.84 -18.35
N PHE A 212 6.72 -7.02 -18.50
CA PHE A 212 7.44 -8.22 -18.97
C PHE A 212 8.16 -7.99 -20.30
N ALA A 213 7.49 -7.40 -21.29
CA ALA A 213 8.02 -7.25 -22.66
C ALA A 213 9.21 -6.26 -22.74
N LYS A 214 9.19 -5.20 -21.93
CA LYS A 214 10.16 -4.10 -22.00
C LYS A 214 11.22 -4.10 -20.91
N THR A 215 11.19 -5.05 -19.97
CA THR A 215 12.23 -5.23 -18.93
C THR A 215 13.05 -6.48 -19.23
N LYS A 216 14.32 -6.49 -18.80
CA LYS A 216 15.21 -7.67 -18.86
C LYS A 216 15.99 -7.78 -17.56
N GLU A 217 16.03 -8.97 -16.99
CA GLU A 217 16.88 -9.27 -15.83
C GLU A 217 18.32 -9.38 -16.29
N VAL A 218 19.15 -8.42 -15.89
CA VAL A 218 20.56 -8.32 -16.29
C VAL A 218 21.48 -8.69 -15.13
N VAL A 219 21.03 -8.40 -13.89
CA VAL A 219 21.82 -8.57 -12.68
C VAL A 219 21.36 -9.81 -11.91
N GLN A 220 22.30 -10.69 -11.61
CA GLN A 220 22.04 -11.74 -10.62
C GLN A 220 22.15 -11.13 -9.22
N PRO A 221 21.17 -11.34 -8.32
CA PRO A 221 21.27 -10.88 -6.95
C PRO A 221 22.54 -11.48 -6.31
N PRO A 222 23.35 -10.67 -5.61
CA PRO A 222 24.53 -11.19 -4.92
C PRO A 222 24.09 -12.23 -3.88
N GLU A 223 24.84 -13.33 -3.77
CA GLU A 223 24.66 -14.29 -2.69
C GLU A 223 24.93 -13.60 -1.36
N ARG A 224 23.85 -13.31 -0.62
CA ARG A 224 23.98 -12.67 0.70
C ARG A 224 24.50 -13.70 1.71
N LYS A 225 25.55 -13.36 2.46
CA LYS A 225 25.99 -14.16 3.61
C LYS A 225 24.79 -14.33 4.56
N LYS A 226 24.44 -15.57 4.85
CA LYS A 226 23.30 -15.90 5.74
C LYS A 226 23.66 -15.48 7.17
N VAL A 227 23.14 -14.35 7.61
CA VAL A 227 23.17 -13.98 9.03
C VAL A 227 22.04 -14.73 9.74
N SER A 228 22.29 -15.32 10.91
CA SER A 228 21.25 -16.06 11.64
C SER A 228 20.08 -15.13 12.03
N LEU A 229 18.85 -15.62 11.97
CA LEU A 229 17.64 -14.88 12.31
C LEU A 229 17.72 -14.24 13.70
N LYS A 230 18.30 -14.96 14.69
CA LYS A 230 18.49 -14.44 16.03
C LYS A 230 19.37 -13.20 16.05
N LYS A 231 20.51 -13.20 15.36
CA LYS A 231 21.40 -12.03 15.27
C LYS A 231 20.73 -10.85 14.56
N GLN A 232 19.92 -11.11 13.55
CA GLN A 232 19.15 -10.05 12.85
C GLN A 232 18.10 -9.43 13.76
N LEU A 233 17.38 -10.25 14.53
CA LEU A 233 16.39 -9.79 15.48
C LEU A 233 17.04 -8.99 16.64
N ASP A 234 18.13 -9.50 17.21
CA ASP A 234 18.87 -8.80 18.27
C ASP A 234 19.39 -7.43 17.80
N ALA A 235 19.90 -7.36 16.57
CA ALA A 235 20.36 -6.11 15.98
C ALA A 235 19.19 -5.13 15.73
N ALA A 236 18.03 -5.63 15.29
CA ALA A 236 16.83 -4.82 15.08
C ALA A 236 16.26 -4.28 16.40
N LEU A 237 16.21 -5.09 17.46
CA LEU A 237 15.75 -4.68 18.79
C LEU A 237 16.66 -3.63 19.45
N GLN A 238 17.94 -3.64 19.15
CA GLN A 238 18.90 -2.62 19.63
C GLN A 238 18.78 -1.30 18.82
N ASN A 239 18.13 -1.30 17.70
CA ASN A 239 17.96 -0.14 16.81
C ASN A 239 16.73 0.68 17.20
N LYS A 240 16.85 1.53 18.22
CA LYS A 240 15.74 2.36 18.71
C LYS A 240 15.07 3.22 17.60
N PRO A 241 15.79 3.93 16.72
CA PRO A 241 15.16 4.63 15.60
C PRO A 241 14.30 3.73 14.71
N TYR A 242 14.75 2.50 14.47
CA TYR A 242 14.00 1.51 13.71
C TYR A 242 12.70 1.09 14.39
N LEU A 243 12.72 0.85 15.70
CA LEU A 243 11.51 0.49 16.47
C LEU A 243 10.48 1.61 16.43
N ILE A 244 10.91 2.87 16.49
CA ILE A 244 10.04 4.05 16.34
C ILE A 244 9.44 4.10 14.93
N ALA A 245 10.25 3.88 13.89
CA ALA A 245 9.78 3.83 12.51
C ALA A 245 8.79 2.69 12.28
N LEU A 246 9.04 1.50 12.86
CA LEU A 246 8.16 0.34 12.80
C LEU A 246 6.79 0.63 13.46
N ALA A 247 6.79 1.23 14.65
CA ALA A 247 5.57 1.65 15.33
C ALA A 247 4.80 2.70 14.51
N GLY A 248 5.50 3.65 13.90
CA GLY A 248 4.92 4.65 12.98
C GLY A 248 4.27 4.00 11.76
N GLN A 249 4.91 3.01 11.14
CA GLN A 249 4.39 2.27 10.00
C GLN A 249 3.16 1.41 10.37
N PHE A 250 3.17 0.82 11.56
CA PHE A 250 2.01 0.07 12.06
C PHE A 250 0.80 0.99 12.26
N LEU A 251 0.97 2.12 12.96
CA LEU A 251 -0.10 3.11 13.18
C LEU A 251 -0.60 3.71 11.86
N PHE A 252 0.31 4.00 10.93
CA PHE A 252 -0.01 4.41 9.57
C PHE A 252 -0.92 3.40 8.88
N GLY A 253 -0.59 2.10 8.95
CA GLY A 253 -1.40 1.03 8.38
C GLY A 253 -2.80 0.98 9.00
N VAL A 254 -2.93 1.01 10.33
CA VAL A 254 -4.23 1.02 11.03
C VAL A 254 -5.09 2.18 10.55
N THR A 255 -4.50 3.38 10.56
CA THR A 255 -5.24 4.62 10.30
C THR A 255 -5.67 4.73 8.83
N LEU A 256 -4.74 4.49 7.91
CA LEU A 256 -5.01 4.64 6.47
C LEU A 256 -6.06 3.64 5.99
N TYR A 257 -5.83 2.36 6.25
CA TYR A 257 -6.70 1.32 5.70
C TYR A 257 -8.04 1.21 6.43
N GLY A 258 -8.07 1.50 7.74
CA GLY A 258 -9.33 1.60 8.49
C GLY A 258 -10.21 2.70 7.94
N ARG A 259 -9.64 3.90 7.72
CA ARG A 259 -10.36 5.03 7.12
C ARG A 259 -10.78 4.77 5.67
N ASN A 260 -9.88 4.18 4.84
CA ASN A 260 -10.22 3.89 3.45
C ASN A 260 -11.38 2.90 3.31
N ALA A 261 -11.47 1.91 4.20
CA ALA A 261 -12.58 0.97 4.23
C ALA A 261 -13.92 1.62 4.55
N ASP A 262 -13.91 2.72 5.32
CA ASP A 262 -15.11 3.47 5.70
C ASP A 262 -15.53 4.51 4.66
N LEU A 263 -14.62 5.01 3.83
CA LEU A 263 -14.84 6.15 2.94
C LEU A 263 -16.16 6.08 2.17
N LEU A 264 -16.42 4.96 1.50
CA LEU A 264 -17.62 4.82 0.67
C LEU A 264 -18.89 4.63 1.52
N TYR A 265 -18.77 3.94 2.68
CA TYR A 265 -19.87 3.83 3.63
C TYR A 265 -20.27 5.19 4.21
N TYR A 266 -19.29 6.03 4.57
CA TYR A 266 -19.52 7.38 5.06
C TYR A 266 -20.31 8.20 4.04
N PHE A 267 -19.88 8.28 2.78
CA PHE A 267 -20.60 9.05 1.78
C PHE A 267 -21.98 8.48 1.46
N LYS A 268 -22.14 7.15 1.45
CA LYS A 268 -23.42 6.50 1.16
C LYS A 268 -24.42 6.62 2.32
N TYR A 269 -24.00 6.35 3.55
CA TYR A 269 -24.90 6.18 4.70
C TYR A 269 -24.94 7.36 5.67
N VAL A 270 -23.93 8.20 5.72
CA VAL A 270 -23.89 9.41 6.57
C VAL A 270 -24.27 10.64 5.75
N GLU A 271 -23.62 10.86 4.60
CA GLU A 271 -23.91 11.99 3.72
C GLU A 271 -25.09 11.73 2.75
N GLY A 272 -25.54 10.48 2.61
CA GLY A 272 -26.67 10.08 1.78
C GLY A 272 -26.43 10.15 0.26
N ASN A 273 -25.19 10.35 -0.18
CA ASN A 273 -24.84 10.46 -1.60
C ASN A 273 -23.44 9.91 -1.90
N GLU A 274 -23.38 8.70 -2.43
CA GLU A 274 -22.10 8.04 -2.77
C GLU A 274 -21.30 8.77 -3.86
N ASN A 275 -21.94 9.57 -4.74
CA ASN A 275 -21.23 10.33 -5.77
C ASN A 275 -20.32 11.42 -5.18
N LEU A 276 -20.55 11.84 -3.93
CA LEU A 276 -19.66 12.77 -3.23
C LEU A 276 -18.27 12.18 -3.01
N PHE A 277 -18.13 10.85 -2.98
CA PHE A 277 -16.82 10.18 -2.96
C PHE A 277 -15.97 10.53 -4.20
N THR A 278 -16.59 10.59 -5.37
CA THR A 278 -15.90 10.99 -6.61
C THR A 278 -15.42 12.43 -6.53
N ILE A 279 -16.30 13.36 -6.10
CA ILE A 279 -15.97 14.79 -5.93
C ILE A 279 -14.86 14.96 -4.89
N TYR A 280 -14.98 14.28 -3.75
CA TYR A 280 -13.96 14.24 -2.70
C TYR A 280 -12.60 13.80 -3.27
N SER A 281 -12.56 12.70 -4.01
CA SER A 281 -11.33 12.17 -4.61
C SER A 281 -10.69 13.13 -5.61
N MET A 282 -11.49 13.84 -6.42
CA MET A 282 -11.01 14.85 -7.36
C MET A 282 -10.32 16.03 -6.65
N ILE A 283 -10.95 16.53 -5.60
CA ILE A 283 -10.43 17.68 -4.83
C ILE A 283 -9.07 17.34 -4.19
N LEU A 284 -8.84 16.09 -3.82
CA LEU A 284 -7.63 15.67 -3.13
C LEU A 284 -6.39 15.57 -4.04
N ILE A 285 -6.52 15.60 -5.37
CA ILE A 285 -5.40 15.43 -6.31
C ILE A 285 -4.32 16.50 -6.11
N VAL A 286 -4.71 17.76 -6.18
CA VAL A 286 -3.76 18.89 -6.07
C VAL A 286 -3.07 18.93 -4.70
N PRO A 287 -3.80 18.84 -3.57
CA PRO A 287 -3.19 18.73 -2.25
C PRO A 287 -2.21 17.56 -2.11
N SER A 288 -2.49 16.42 -2.72
CA SER A 288 -1.59 15.26 -2.70
C SER A 288 -0.22 15.57 -3.32
N ILE A 289 -0.21 16.20 -4.48
CA ILE A 289 1.02 16.57 -5.20
C ILE A 289 1.81 17.60 -4.40
N LEU A 290 1.11 18.65 -3.94
CA LEU A 290 1.74 19.73 -3.17
C LEU A 290 2.32 19.24 -1.84
N GLY A 291 1.61 18.34 -1.14
CA GLY A 291 2.07 17.75 0.11
C GLY A 291 3.32 16.90 -0.06
N ALA A 292 3.37 16.05 -1.07
CA ALA A 292 4.55 15.26 -1.38
C ALA A 292 5.76 16.16 -1.76
N ALA A 293 5.53 17.21 -2.54
CA ALA A 293 6.54 18.18 -2.94
C ALA A 293 7.04 19.05 -1.77
N ALA A 294 6.22 19.26 -0.75
CA ALA A 294 6.58 20.07 0.43
C ALA A 294 7.61 19.35 1.35
N PHE A 295 7.68 18.01 1.32
CA PHE A 295 8.55 17.25 2.21
C PHE A 295 10.02 17.69 2.19
N PRO A 296 10.72 17.81 1.03
CA PRO A 296 12.12 18.22 1.01
C PRO A 296 12.37 19.59 1.64
N PHE A 297 11.49 20.55 1.39
CA PHE A 297 11.61 21.93 1.92
C PHE A 297 11.46 21.98 3.44
N VAL A 298 10.49 21.21 3.97
CA VAL A 298 10.29 21.11 5.42
C VAL A 298 11.44 20.35 6.08
N PHE A 299 11.92 19.27 5.46
CA PHE A 299 13.05 18.51 5.94
C PHE A 299 14.34 19.35 5.99
N GLU A 300 14.61 20.16 4.98
CA GLU A 300 15.79 21.05 5.00
C GLU A 300 15.79 22.00 6.19
N LYS A 301 14.63 22.54 6.55
CA LYS A 301 14.48 23.45 7.70
C LYS A 301 14.61 22.73 9.05
N LEU A 302 14.02 21.54 9.19
CA LEU A 302 13.99 20.82 10.45
C LEU A 302 15.25 19.92 10.65
N GLY A 303 15.91 19.50 9.59
CA GLY A 303 17.11 18.67 9.63
C GLY A 303 16.92 17.28 10.23
N ASN A 304 15.67 16.83 10.43
CA ASN A 304 15.32 15.51 10.99
C ASN A 304 14.08 14.96 10.30
N LYS A 305 14.22 13.79 9.65
CA LYS A 305 13.10 13.15 8.90
C LYS A 305 11.95 12.73 9.82
N GLY A 306 12.25 12.28 11.04
CA GLY A 306 11.23 11.90 12.01
C GLY A 306 10.43 13.10 12.51
N HIS A 307 11.08 14.23 12.82
CA HIS A 307 10.39 15.46 13.19
C HIS A 307 9.57 16.02 12.03
N THR A 308 10.06 15.90 10.80
CA THR A 308 9.31 16.26 9.60
C THR A 308 8.07 15.38 9.44
N ALA A 309 8.21 14.05 9.59
CA ALA A 309 7.08 13.12 9.56
C ALA A 309 6.09 13.41 10.71
N SER A 310 6.59 13.71 11.92
CA SER A 310 5.77 14.08 13.07
C SER A 310 4.94 15.34 12.80
N LEU A 311 5.53 16.38 12.22
CA LEU A 311 4.81 17.60 11.85
C LEU A 311 3.69 17.35 10.84
N PHE A 312 4.00 16.58 9.79
CA PHE A 312 3.01 16.20 8.80
C PHE A 312 1.91 15.30 9.37
N ALA A 313 2.25 14.36 10.25
CA ALA A 313 1.27 13.52 10.95
C ALA A 313 0.35 14.37 11.84
N ALA A 314 0.92 15.34 12.60
CA ALA A 314 0.14 16.25 13.43
C ALA A 314 -0.81 17.09 12.58
N GLY A 315 -0.33 17.66 11.46
CA GLY A 315 -1.18 18.42 10.53
C GLY A 315 -2.32 17.58 9.95
N THR A 316 -2.05 16.31 9.59
CA THR A 316 -3.08 15.37 9.15
C THR A 316 -4.11 15.15 10.26
N GLY A 317 -3.65 14.88 11.49
CA GLY A 317 -4.52 14.60 12.64
C GLY A 317 -5.42 15.78 12.99
N VAL A 318 -4.86 16.98 13.11
CA VAL A 318 -5.63 18.22 13.40
C VAL A 318 -6.65 18.48 12.30
N SER A 319 -6.27 18.35 11.03
CA SER A 319 -7.18 18.59 9.90
C SER A 319 -8.33 17.56 9.87
N LEU A 320 -8.09 16.29 10.20
CA LEU A 320 -9.14 15.28 10.30
C LEU A 320 -10.07 15.50 11.49
N ILE A 321 -9.55 15.93 12.64
CA ILE A 321 -10.37 16.29 13.79
C ILE A 321 -11.24 17.50 13.46
N ALA A 322 -10.69 18.51 12.78
CA ALA A 322 -11.48 19.67 12.32
C ALA A 322 -12.55 19.25 11.30
N LEU A 323 -12.23 18.32 10.40
CA LEU A 323 -13.16 17.79 9.40
C LEU A 323 -14.41 17.13 10.03
N TYR A 324 -14.28 16.56 11.23
CA TYR A 324 -15.38 15.94 11.96
C TYR A 324 -16.57 16.88 12.19
N PHE A 325 -16.35 18.18 12.33
CA PHE A 325 -17.40 19.15 12.62
C PHE A 325 -18.16 19.66 11.39
N PHE A 326 -17.83 19.16 10.20
CA PHE A 326 -18.41 19.63 8.94
C PHE A 326 -18.95 18.46 8.11
N SER A 327 -19.94 18.74 7.26
CA SER A 327 -20.56 17.77 6.34
C SER A 327 -20.33 18.21 4.89
N ALA A 328 -20.19 17.23 4.01
CA ALA A 328 -20.03 17.47 2.57
C ALA A 328 -21.29 18.09 1.94
N VAL A 329 -22.46 17.89 2.54
CA VAL A 329 -23.76 18.41 2.07
C VAL A 329 -24.08 19.76 2.72
N SER A 330 -24.07 19.83 4.05
CA SER A 330 -24.54 21.03 4.78
C SER A 330 -23.47 22.12 4.92
N SER A 331 -22.20 21.78 4.89
CA SER A 331 -21.09 22.72 5.03
C SER A 331 -19.92 22.36 4.09
N PRO A 332 -20.14 22.38 2.76
CA PRO A 332 -19.18 21.84 1.79
C PRO A 332 -17.83 22.58 1.79
N ILE A 333 -17.81 23.91 1.90
CA ILE A 333 -16.57 24.67 1.83
C ILE A 333 -15.59 24.29 2.94
N PRO A 334 -15.92 24.37 4.25
CA PRO A 334 -14.99 23.93 5.28
C PRO A 334 -14.71 22.44 5.23
N PHE A 335 -15.68 21.57 4.88
CA PHE A 335 -15.47 20.14 4.72
C PHE A 335 -14.36 19.85 3.72
N TYR A 336 -14.48 20.32 2.48
CA TYR A 336 -13.48 20.09 1.45
C TYR A 336 -12.14 20.82 1.72
N THR A 337 -12.17 21.94 2.42
CA THR A 337 -10.94 22.63 2.84
C THR A 337 -10.13 21.78 3.82
N PHE A 338 -10.77 21.26 4.88
CA PHE A 338 -10.07 20.40 5.84
C PHE A 338 -9.71 19.03 5.25
N ALA A 339 -10.51 18.51 4.33
CA ALA A 339 -10.16 17.32 3.57
C ALA A 339 -8.88 17.54 2.73
N ALA A 340 -8.80 18.65 2.01
CA ALA A 340 -7.63 19.05 1.22
C ALA A 340 -6.37 19.24 2.09
N LEU A 341 -6.52 19.92 3.24
CA LEU A 341 -5.44 20.09 4.21
C LEU A 341 -4.96 18.76 4.78
N SER A 342 -5.89 17.88 5.16
CA SER A 342 -5.54 16.56 5.66
C SER A 342 -4.75 15.74 4.63
N GLN A 343 -5.15 15.82 3.36
CA GLN A 343 -4.48 15.11 2.26
C GLN A 343 -3.10 15.70 1.95
N PHE A 344 -2.96 17.02 1.99
CA PHE A 344 -1.67 17.71 1.85
C PHE A 344 -0.67 17.17 2.89
N PHE A 345 -1.04 17.24 4.15
CA PHE A 345 -0.19 16.75 5.24
C PHE A 345 0.05 15.26 5.16
N PHE A 346 -0.97 14.47 4.84
CA PHE A 346 -0.85 13.03 4.66
C PHE A 346 0.19 12.65 3.59
N CYS A 347 0.20 13.31 2.43
CA CYS A 347 1.15 13.00 1.37
C CYS A 347 2.58 13.42 1.71
N GLY A 348 2.75 14.53 2.45
CA GLY A 348 4.04 14.92 3.03
C GLY A 348 4.55 13.87 4.03
N PHE A 349 3.68 13.37 4.90
CA PHE A 349 3.98 12.28 5.82
C PHE A 349 4.38 11.00 5.08
N ASN A 350 3.61 10.61 4.08
CA ASN A 350 3.85 9.39 3.31
C ASN A 350 5.25 9.41 2.67
N THR A 351 5.67 10.55 2.14
CA THR A 351 7.04 10.72 1.61
C THR A 351 8.08 10.61 2.73
N ALA A 352 7.84 11.21 3.88
CA ALA A 352 8.75 11.21 5.02
C ALA A 352 8.98 9.82 5.60
N ILE A 353 7.91 9.04 5.83
CA ILE A 353 7.98 7.75 6.53
C ILE A 353 8.76 6.71 5.75
N TYR A 354 8.65 6.70 4.42
CA TYR A 354 9.46 5.84 3.57
C TYR A 354 10.93 6.29 3.46
N ALA A 355 11.22 7.58 3.68
CA ALA A 355 12.58 8.09 3.70
C ALA A 355 13.33 7.80 5.02
N ILE A 356 12.62 7.41 6.09
CA ILE A 356 13.19 7.09 7.40
C ILE A 356 13.85 5.69 7.42
N VAL A 357 13.27 4.71 6.73
CA VAL A 357 13.68 3.30 6.82
C VAL A 357 15.13 3.07 6.40
N PRO A 358 15.63 3.64 5.27
CA PRO A 358 17.06 3.52 4.91
C PRO A 358 18.01 4.02 6.00
N ASP A 359 17.69 5.16 6.62
CA ASP A 359 18.53 5.73 7.68
C ASP A 359 18.64 4.81 8.90
N CYS A 360 17.52 4.09 9.21
CA CYS A 360 17.51 3.10 10.29
C CYS A 360 18.41 1.90 9.97
N VAL A 361 18.48 1.47 8.70
CA VAL A 361 19.35 0.37 8.27
C VAL A 361 20.81 0.74 8.49
N GLU A 362 21.22 1.94 8.06
CA GLU A 362 22.59 2.42 8.19
C GLU A 362 22.97 2.67 9.66
N TYR A 363 22.06 3.22 10.45
CA TYR A 363 22.25 3.34 11.90
C TYR A 363 22.43 1.95 12.57
N GLY A 364 21.64 0.95 12.16
CA GLY A 364 21.77 -0.42 12.65
C GLY A 364 23.12 -1.04 12.33
N GLU A 365 23.61 -0.90 11.09
CA GLU A 365 24.94 -1.35 10.65
C GLU A 365 26.05 -0.65 11.46
N TRP A 366 25.97 0.66 11.63
CA TRP A 366 26.92 1.45 12.41
C TRP A 366 27.01 0.98 13.87
N LYS A 367 25.85 0.73 14.50
CA LYS A 367 25.77 0.41 15.92
C LYS A 367 26.12 -1.04 16.24
N THR A 368 25.71 -1.98 15.40
CA THR A 368 25.80 -3.43 15.67
C THR A 368 26.81 -4.16 14.80
N GLY A 369 27.34 -3.52 13.77
CA GLY A 369 28.20 -4.16 12.75
C GLY A 369 27.44 -5.15 11.84
N VAL A 370 26.11 -5.29 12.00
CA VAL A 370 25.29 -6.21 11.22
C VAL A 370 24.41 -5.42 10.26
N ARG A 371 24.65 -5.60 8.96
CA ARG A 371 23.76 -5.06 7.93
C ARG A 371 22.63 -6.04 7.66
N ASN A 372 21.38 -5.64 7.91
CA ASN A 372 20.19 -6.49 7.83
C ASN A 372 19.01 -5.83 7.12
N ASP A 373 19.29 -5.16 5.99
CA ASP A 373 18.29 -4.41 5.19
C ASP A 373 17.03 -5.24 4.92
N GLY A 374 17.20 -6.44 4.35
CA GLY A 374 16.06 -7.28 3.98
C GLY A 374 15.14 -7.63 5.16
N PHE A 375 15.72 -7.88 6.34
CA PHE A 375 14.96 -8.14 7.56
C PHE A 375 14.18 -6.90 8.01
N GLN A 376 14.83 -5.73 8.05
CA GLN A 376 14.20 -4.50 8.50
C GLN A 376 13.04 -4.09 7.57
N TYR A 377 13.24 -4.13 6.25
CA TYR A 377 12.17 -3.82 5.28
C TYR A 377 11.01 -4.83 5.35
N ALA A 378 11.30 -6.13 5.56
CA ALA A 378 10.26 -7.15 5.71
C ALA A 378 9.39 -6.89 6.96
N PHE A 379 10.00 -6.52 8.09
CA PHE A 379 9.24 -6.22 9.32
C PHE A 379 8.46 -4.90 9.23
N VAL A 380 8.99 -3.89 8.54
CA VAL A 380 8.24 -2.65 8.22
C VAL A 380 7.00 -2.97 7.38
N SER A 381 7.15 -3.79 6.35
CA SER A 381 6.03 -4.25 5.53
C SER A 381 5.02 -5.07 6.34
N LEU A 382 5.50 -5.98 7.20
CA LEU A 382 4.65 -6.75 8.11
C LEU A 382 3.90 -5.84 9.08
N GLY A 383 4.56 -4.85 9.68
CA GLY A 383 3.93 -3.87 10.56
C GLY A 383 2.80 -3.11 9.86
N ASN A 384 3.02 -2.66 8.63
CA ASN A 384 1.99 -2.00 7.82
C ASN A 384 0.82 -2.94 7.50
N LYS A 385 1.08 -4.19 7.12
CA LYS A 385 0.06 -5.21 6.83
C LYS A 385 -0.77 -5.57 8.06
N LEU A 386 -0.13 -5.72 9.22
CA LEU A 386 -0.84 -5.95 10.50
C LEU A 386 -1.72 -4.75 10.86
N GLY A 387 -1.20 -3.53 10.67
CA GLY A 387 -1.97 -2.31 10.85
C GLY A 387 -3.20 -2.29 9.94
N MET A 388 -3.03 -2.61 8.65
CA MET A 388 -4.13 -2.73 7.69
C MET A 388 -5.18 -3.75 8.14
N ALA A 389 -4.75 -4.93 8.61
CA ALA A 389 -5.64 -5.97 9.12
C ALA A 389 -6.51 -5.44 10.27
N ILE A 390 -5.87 -4.84 11.27
CA ILE A 390 -6.55 -4.32 12.45
C ILE A 390 -7.50 -3.19 12.06
N GLY A 391 -7.06 -2.22 11.25
CA GLY A 391 -7.88 -1.08 10.83
C GLY A 391 -9.15 -1.50 10.11
N THR A 392 -9.03 -2.34 9.08
CA THR A 392 -10.18 -2.80 8.30
C THR A 392 -11.12 -3.72 9.09
N SER A 393 -10.56 -4.66 9.87
CA SER A 393 -11.37 -5.60 10.66
C SER A 393 -12.06 -4.93 11.83
N ALA A 394 -11.41 -3.94 12.48
CA ALA A 394 -12.00 -3.19 13.58
C ALA A 394 -13.24 -2.41 13.12
N LEU A 395 -13.16 -1.73 11.98
CA LEU A 395 -14.32 -1.04 11.40
C LEU A 395 -15.47 -2.03 11.16
N ALA A 396 -15.20 -3.10 10.39
CA ALA A 396 -16.23 -4.09 10.07
C ALA A 396 -16.82 -4.76 11.31
N GLY A 397 -15.98 -5.03 12.34
CA GLY A 397 -16.41 -5.57 13.62
C GLY A 397 -17.33 -4.63 14.39
N VAL A 398 -16.99 -3.34 14.46
CA VAL A 398 -17.82 -2.31 15.12
C VAL A 398 -19.15 -2.16 14.41
N LEU A 399 -19.16 -2.05 13.08
CA LEU A 399 -20.40 -1.94 12.30
C LEU A 399 -21.28 -3.19 12.46
N SER A 400 -20.68 -4.38 12.53
CA SER A 400 -21.41 -5.63 12.81
C SER A 400 -22.05 -5.63 14.21
N ALA A 401 -21.29 -5.22 15.23
CA ALA A 401 -21.76 -5.18 16.62
C ALA A 401 -22.91 -4.16 16.81
N LEU A 402 -22.93 -3.09 16.01
CA LEU A 402 -23.97 -2.07 16.01
C LEU A 402 -25.18 -2.42 15.11
N SER A 403 -25.21 -3.65 14.56
CA SER A 403 -26.31 -4.14 13.70
C SER A 403 -26.44 -3.36 12.38
N PHE A 404 -25.32 -3.08 11.70
CA PHE A 404 -25.35 -2.52 10.36
C PHE A 404 -26.20 -3.36 9.41
N ALA A 405 -27.12 -2.71 8.69
CA ALA A 405 -28.02 -3.33 7.72
C ALA A 405 -27.81 -2.73 6.32
N PRO A 406 -27.35 -3.52 5.33
CA PRO A 406 -27.05 -3.00 3.99
C PRO A 406 -28.31 -2.41 3.30
N ASN A 407 -28.11 -1.33 2.52
CA ASN A 407 -29.14 -0.69 1.71
C ASN A 407 -30.38 -0.22 2.48
N GLN A 408 -30.24 0.06 3.76
CA GLN A 408 -31.29 0.61 4.62
C GLN A 408 -30.79 1.88 5.31
N VAL A 409 -31.74 2.67 5.82
CA VAL A 409 -31.40 3.80 6.69
C VAL A 409 -30.79 3.25 7.98
N GLN A 410 -29.59 3.66 8.27
CA GLN A 410 -28.85 3.17 9.43
C GLN A 410 -29.34 3.85 10.72
N ASN A 411 -29.26 3.10 11.82
CA ASN A 411 -29.50 3.70 13.14
C ASN A 411 -28.40 4.71 13.49
N ALA A 412 -28.70 5.62 14.43
CA ALA A 412 -27.79 6.70 14.81
C ALA A 412 -26.42 6.18 15.34
N ALA A 413 -26.39 5.02 15.98
CA ALA A 413 -25.15 4.45 16.49
C ALA A 413 -24.21 4.01 15.36
N VAL A 414 -24.75 3.41 14.29
CA VAL A 414 -23.98 3.02 13.10
C VAL A 414 -23.48 4.26 12.33
N GLN A 415 -24.35 5.27 12.12
CA GLN A 415 -23.97 6.51 11.45
C GLN A 415 -22.85 7.25 12.23
N ASN A 416 -22.99 7.32 13.55
CA ASN A 416 -21.94 7.93 14.39
C ASN A 416 -20.63 7.14 14.33
N ALA A 417 -20.68 5.80 14.32
CA ALA A 417 -19.49 4.95 14.21
C ALA A 417 -18.76 5.20 12.89
N MET A 418 -19.48 5.28 11.77
CA MET A 418 -18.90 5.64 10.46
C MET A 418 -18.30 7.06 10.49
N HIS A 419 -19.01 8.03 11.05
CA HIS A 419 -18.52 9.39 11.16
C HIS A 419 -17.24 9.48 12.02
N TYR A 420 -17.19 8.75 13.13
CA TYR A 420 -15.96 8.63 13.92
C TYR A 420 -14.81 7.94 13.17
N ALA A 421 -15.10 6.88 12.43
CA ALA A 421 -14.10 6.13 11.66
C ALA A 421 -13.59 6.92 10.45
N PHE A 422 -14.41 7.78 9.88
CA PHE A 422 -14.04 8.66 8.76
C PHE A 422 -13.05 9.76 9.17
N SER A 423 -13.20 10.36 10.34
CA SER A 423 -12.49 11.59 10.68
C SER A 423 -11.88 11.63 12.09
N LEU A 424 -12.67 11.51 13.15
CA LEU A 424 -12.20 11.75 14.51
C LEU A 424 -11.19 10.68 14.98
N LEU A 425 -11.51 9.41 14.84
CA LEU A 425 -10.64 8.32 15.27
C LEU A 425 -9.32 8.29 14.48
N PRO A 426 -9.32 8.38 13.14
CA PRO A 426 -8.08 8.53 12.39
C PRO A 426 -7.29 9.79 12.81
N GLY A 427 -7.98 10.91 13.06
CA GLY A 427 -7.34 12.14 13.51
C GLY A 427 -6.54 11.94 14.81
N VAL A 428 -7.14 11.30 15.81
CA VAL A 428 -6.48 10.96 17.08
C VAL A 428 -5.30 10.01 16.87
N LEU A 429 -5.46 8.97 16.06
CA LEU A 429 -4.38 8.03 15.74
C LEU A 429 -3.22 8.70 15.01
N TRP A 430 -3.48 9.69 14.15
CA TRP A 430 -2.45 10.50 13.52
C TRP A 430 -1.69 11.36 14.52
N LEU A 431 -2.35 11.92 15.53
CA LEU A 431 -1.67 12.66 16.61
C LEU A 431 -0.78 11.72 17.45
N ILE A 432 -1.24 10.50 17.74
CA ILE A 432 -0.42 9.47 18.41
C ILE A 432 0.80 9.14 17.53
N THR A 433 0.61 8.97 16.23
CA THR A 433 1.70 8.73 15.27
C THR A 433 2.71 9.88 15.28
N ALA A 434 2.23 11.12 15.36
CA ALA A 434 3.09 12.29 15.46
C ALA A 434 3.95 12.26 16.72
N ILE A 435 3.36 11.93 17.87
CA ILE A 435 4.07 11.81 19.15
C ILE A 435 5.14 10.70 19.07
N VAL A 436 4.79 9.53 18.53
CA VAL A 436 5.75 8.42 18.38
C VAL A 436 6.95 8.83 17.53
N LEU A 437 6.72 9.46 16.37
CA LEU A 437 7.78 9.85 15.45
C LEU A 437 8.59 11.06 15.92
N PHE A 438 8.06 11.86 16.84
CA PHE A 438 8.80 12.96 17.48
C PHE A 438 10.04 12.45 18.24
N PHE A 439 10.00 11.22 18.77
CA PHE A 439 11.12 10.58 19.45
C PHE A 439 12.20 10.02 18.51
N TYR A 440 12.03 10.15 17.20
CA TYR A 440 13.04 9.73 16.24
C TYR A 440 14.26 10.68 16.25
N ARG A 441 15.45 10.13 16.50
CA ARG A 441 16.64 10.95 16.83
C ARG A 441 17.69 11.08 15.73
N ILE A 442 17.55 10.45 14.56
CA ILE A 442 18.56 10.59 13.49
C ILE A 442 18.35 11.91 12.78
N SER A 443 19.23 12.88 13.07
CA SER A 443 19.28 14.17 12.37
C SER A 443 20.19 14.09 11.14
N LYS A 444 20.06 15.05 10.22
CA LYS A 444 20.94 15.20 9.04
C LYS A 444 22.43 15.20 9.44
N ARG A 445 22.76 15.87 10.55
CA ARG A 445 24.15 15.91 11.06
C ARG A 445 24.61 14.56 11.57
N SER A 446 23.83 13.89 12.42
CA SER A 446 24.18 12.55 12.94
C SER A 446 24.23 11.50 11.84
N TYR A 447 23.35 11.58 10.84
CA TYR A 447 23.37 10.70 9.67
C TYR A 447 24.68 10.84 8.87
N ASN A 448 25.09 12.08 8.56
CA ASN A 448 26.34 12.33 7.84
C ASN A 448 27.56 11.81 8.61
N GLN A 449 27.58 11.94 9.94
CA GLN A 449 28.63 11.39 10.79
C GLN A 449 28.65 9.85 10.72
N ILE A 450 27.48 9.20 10.87
CA ILE A 450 27.34 7.74 10.75
C ILE A 450 27.89 7.24 9.41
N MET A 451 27.52 7.92 8.31
CA MET A 451 27.98 7.57 6.98
C MET A 451 29.50 7.74 6.80
N SER A 452 30.09 8.79 7.36
CA SER A 452 31.55 9.00 7.32
C SER A 452 32.28 7.90 8.07
N GLU A 453 31.81 7.52 9.27
CA GLU A 453 32.40 6.46 10.08
C GLU A 453 32.25 5.07 9.43
N LEU A 454 31.09 4.78 8.81
CA LEU A 454 30.87 3.54 8.06
C LEU A 454 31.79 3.43 6.84
N ASN A 455 31.99 4.53 6.10
CA ASN A 455 32.85 4.56 4.95
C ASN A 455 34.32 4.39 5.35
N ALA A 456 34.77 5.02 6.43
CA ALA A 456 36.12 4.85 6.97
C ALA A 456 36.39 3.39 7.37
N LYS A 457 35.42 2.69 7.96
CA LYS A 457 35.56 1.25 8.30
C LYS A 457 35.58 0.32 7.09
N LYS A 458 35.10 0.75 5.92
CA LYS A 458 35.10 -0.05 4.68
C LYS A 458 36.38 0.14 3.85
N THR A 459 37.11 1.23 4.09
CA THR A 459 38.35 1.58 3.36
C THR A 459 39.64 1.23 4.12
N GLY A 460 39.58 0.91 5.39
CA GLY A 460 40.66 0.39 6.22
C GLY A 460 40.46 -1.10 6.51
#